data_b148e7ad3c5138f7d606f041aa17960a
#
_entry.id   b148e7ad3c5138f7d606f041aa17960a
#
_cell.length_a   1.000
_cell.length_b   1.000
_cell.length_c   1.000
_cell.angle_alpha   90.00
_cell.angle_beta   90.00
_cell.angle_gamma   90.00
#
_symmetry.space_group_name_H-M   'P 1'
#
loop_
_entity.id
_entity.type
_entity.pdbx_description
1 polymer ?
#
loop_
_entity_poly.entity_id
_entity_poly.type
_entity_poly.pdbx_seq_one_letter_code
_entity_poly.pdbx_strand_id
1 'polypeptide(L)' 'MKELVEYIAKSLVDDPSQVNVEVVQEDNKFMVVKLNVAPDDTGRVIGRQGRVADAMRTLLRAVATTEGKRVTLKIED' A
#
# COMPACT_ATOMS: atom_id res chain seq x y z
N MET A 1 9.95 0.65 -1.81
CA MET A 1 8.63 0.64 -1.15
C MET A 1 7.49 0.74 -2.14
N LYS A 2 7.55 1.69 -3.05
CA LYS A 2 6.52 1.86 -4.07
C LYS A 2 6.34 0.61 -4.92
N GLU A 3 7.43 0.05 -5.41
CA GLU A 3 7.40 -1.13 -6.28
C GLU A 3 6.82 -2.35 -5.56
N LEU A 4 7.07 -2.49 -4.27
CA LEU A 4 6.52 -3.58 -3.48
C LEU A 4 5.00 -3.49 -3.41
N VAL A 5 4.46 -2.32 -3.13
CA VAL A 5 3.02 -2.11 -3.06
C VAL A 5 2.38 -2.31 -4.43
N GLU A 6 3.01 -1.78 -5.49
CA GLU A 6 2.52 -1.98 -6.85
C GLU A 6 2.45 -3.46 -7.22
N TYR A 7 3.50 -4.20 -6.91
CA TYR A 7 3.55 -5.63 -7.22
C TYR A 7 2.43 -6.39 -6.52
N ILE A 8 2.26 -6.15 -5.22
CA ILE A 8 1.23 -6.84 -4.44
C ILE A 8 -0.16 -6.49 -4.97
N ALA A 9 -0.43 -5.20 -5.16
CA ALA A 9 -1.75 -4.75 -5.62
C ALA A 9 -2.06 -5.30 -7.01
N LYS A 10 -1.12 -5.21 -7.95
CA LYS A 10 -1.34 -5.70 -9.31
C LYS A 10 -1.55 -7.21 -9.36
N SER A 11 -1.02 -7.93 -8.39
CA SER A 11 -1.19 -9.39 -8.30
C SER A 11 -2.59 -9.77 -7.81
N LEU A 12 -3.29 -8.86 -7.14
CA LEU A 12 -4.57 -9.17 -6.50
C LEU A 12 -5.79 -8.64 -7.25
N VAL A 13 -5.62 -7.58 -8.04
CA VAL A 13 -6.75 -6.89 -8.67
C VAL A 13 -7.09 -7.48 -10.03
N ASP A 14 -8.33 -7.24 -10.48
CA ASP A 14 -8.76 -7.61 -11.81
C ASP A 14 -8.32 -6.60 -12.86
N ASP A 15 -8.16 -5.33 -12.47
CA ASP A 15 -7.75 -4.27 -13.38
C ASP A 15 -6.45 -3.63 -12.93
N PRO A 16 -5.30 -4.24 -13.25
CA PRO A 16 -4.01 -3.71 -12.84
C PRO A 16 -3.67 -2.36 -13.49
N SER A 17 -4.34 -2.00 -14.59
CA SER A 17 -4.07 -0.71 -15.23
C SER A 17 -4.50 0.47 -14.37
N GLN A 18 -5.37 0.24 -13.38
CA GLN A 18 -5.83 1.30 -12.48
C GLN A 18 -5.10 1.32 -11.14
N VAL A 19 -4.09 0.47 -10.98
CA VAL A 19 -3.25 0.52 -9.78
C VAL A 19 -2.32 1.72 -9.89
N ASN A 20 -2.39 2.59 -8.90
CA ASN A 20 -1.51 3.74 -8.81
C ASN A 20 -1.00 3.84 -7.37
N VAL A 21 0.29 3.97 -7.22
CA VAL A 21 0.92 4.10 -5.90
C VAL A 21 1.70 5.41 -5.85
N GLU A 22 1.42 6.20 -4.83
CA GLU A 22 2.12 7.45 -4.58
C GLU A 22 2.73 7.40 -3.19
N VAL A 23 4.00 7.74 -3.09
CA VAL A 23 4.69 7.82 -1.81
C VAL A 23 4.95 9.29 -1.51
N VAL A 24 4.36 9.77 -0.41
CA VAL A 24 4.54 11.15 0.04
C VAL A 24 5.37 11.13 1.32
N GLN A 25 6.49 11.83 1.30
CA GLN A 25 7.31 11.98 2.49
C GLN A 25 6.92 13.28 3.17
N GLU A 26 6.25 13.18 4.33
CA GLU A 26 5.75 14.35 5.04
C GLU A 26 6.85 15.08 5.80
N ASP A 27 7.81 14.33 6.34
CA ASP A 27 9.01 14.87 6.97
C ASP A 27 10.11 13.81 6.95
N ASN A 28 11.21 14.03 7.66
CA ASN A 28 12.33 13.11 7.63
C ASN A 28 12.03 11.70 8.18
N LYS A 29 10.93 11.57 8.93
CA LYS A 29 10.61 10.32 9.63
C LYS A 29 9.27 9.70 9.20
N PHE A 30 8.41 10.47 8.56
CA PHE A 30 7.06 10.02 8.22
C PHE A 30 6.85 9.94 6.72
N MET A 31 6.31 8.80 6.28
CA MET A 31 5.90 8.61 4.89
C MET A 31 4.46 8.12 4.83
N VAL A 32 3.75 8.54 3.80
CA VAL A 32 2.41 8.05 3.50
C VAL A 32 2.45 7.39 2.14
N VAL A 33 2.04 6.13 2.09
CA VAL A 33 1.90 5.39 0.83
C VAL A 33 0.42 5.38 0.50
N LYS A 34 0.06 5.96 -0.64
CA LYS A 34 -1.31 5.99 -1.13
C LYS A 34 -1.47 5.00 -2.25
N LEU A 35 -2.37 4.05 -2.07
CA LEU A 35 -2.67 3.03 -3.07
C LEU A 35 -4.06 3.30 -3.62
N ASN A 36 -4.14 3.52 -4.93
CA ASN A 36 -5.41 3.65 -5.66
C ASN A 36 -5.60 2.43 -6.53
N VAL A 37 -6.82 1.93 -6.54
CA VAL A 37 -7.22 0.81 -7.39
C VAL A 37 -8.59 1.12 -7.98
N ALA A 38 -9.03 0.29 -8.93
CA ALA A 38 -10.40 0.39 -9.43
C ALA A 38 -11.38 0.20 -8.26
N PRO A 39 -12.51 0.93 -8.23
CA PRO A 39 -13.46 0.81 -7.12
C PRO A 39 -13.89 -0.63 -6.83
N ASP A 40 -14.10 -1.44 -7.88
CA ASP A 40 -14.49 -2.83 -7.73
C ASP A 40 -13.39 -3.71 -7.14
N ASP A 41 -12.16 -3.23 -7.14
CA ASP A 41 -11.00 -3.99 -6.65
C ASP A 41 -10.61 -3.62 -5.22
N THR A 42 -11.24 -2.62 -4.63
CA THR A 42 -10.88 -2.16 -3.28
C THR A 42 -10.94 -3.30 -2.26
N GLY A 43 -12.00 -4.11 -2.31
CA GLY A 43 -12.13 -5.25 -1.41
C GLY A 43 -11.04 -6.29 -1.55
N ARG A 44 -10.44 -6.41 -2.73
CA ARG A 44 -9.37 -7.38 -2.99
C ARG A 44 -8.06 -6.98 -2.32
N VAL A 45 -7.77 -5.68 -2.27
CA VAL A 45 -6.54 -5.19 -1.65
C VAL A 45 -6.68 -5.00 -0.14
N ILE A 46 -7.91 -4.86 0.35
CA ILE A 46 -8.17 -4.83 1.78
C ILE A 46 -8.18 -6.26 2.34
N GLY A 47 -8.84 -7.18 1.62
CA GLY A 47 -8.96 -8.57 2.01
C GLY A 47 -10.02 -8.78 3.08
N ARG A 48 -10.29 -10.05 3.37
CA ARG A 48 -11.29 -10.41 4.38
C ARG A 48 -10.83 -9.89 5.74
N GLN A 49 -11.67 -9.10 6.39
CA GLN A 49 -11.40 -8.51 7.70
C GLN A 49 -10.13 -7.65 7.71
N GLY A 50 -9.77 -7.09 6.55
CA GLY A 50 -8.61 -6.24 6.44
C GLY A 50 -7.27 -6.94 6.45
N ARG A 51 -7.24 -8.27 6.29
CA ARG A 51 -6.01 -9.06 6.45
C ARG A 51 -4.94 -8.74 5.41
N VAL A 52 -5.33 -8.48 4.16
CA VAL A 52 -4.35 -8.15 3.11
C VAL A 52 -3.74 -6.78 3.39
N ALA A 53 -4.58 -5.81 3.70
CA ALA A 53 -4.09 -4.45 4.02
C ALA A 53 -3.18 -4.48 5.25
N ASP A 54 -3.55 -5.26 6.28
CA ASP A 54 -2.72 -5.38 7.47
C ASP A 54 -1.38 -6.05 7.19
N ALA A 55 -1.38 -7.06 6.31
CA ALA A 55 -0.14 -7.71 5.91
C ALA A 55 0.77 -6.74 5.16
N MET A 56 0.21 -5.93 4.26
CA MET A 56 0.98 -4.90 3.56
C MET A 56 1.55 -3.89 4.54
N ARG A 57 0.75 -3.45 5.51
CA ARG A 57 1.21 -2.51 6.54
C ARG A 57 2.36 -3.08 7.35
N THR A 58 2.29 -4.35 7.69
CA THR A 58 3.36 -5.02 8.43
C THR A 58 4.66 -5.05 7.63
N LEU A 59 4.58 -5.39 6.34
CA LEU A 59 5.75 -5.40 5.47
C LEU A 59 6.36 -4.00 5.33
N LEU A 60 5.52 -2.99 5.13
CA LEU A 60 5.99 -1.62 4.98
C LEU A 60 6.64 -1.10 6.25
N ARG A 61 6.08 -1.46 7.42
CA ARG A 61 6.68 -1.09 8.70
C ARG A 61 8.06 -1.69 8.87
N ALA A 62 8.24 -2.95 8.47
CA ALA A 62 9.54 -3.62 8.56
C ALA A 62 10.57 -2.88 7.70
N VAL A 63 10.20 -2.53 6.47
CA VAL A 63 11.09 -1.78 5.57
C VAL A 63 11.41 -0.40 6.15
N ALA A 64 10.39 0.33 6.61
CA ALA A 64 10.56 1.67 7.13
C ALA A 64 11.43 1.68 8.39
N THR A 65 11.27 0.68 9.25
CA THR A 65 12.04 0.58 10.49
C THR A 65 13.53 0.47 10.22
N THR A 66 13.93 -0.25 9.17
CA THR A 66 15.35 -0.36 8.81
C THR A 66 15.95 0.99 8.40
N GLU A 67 15.10 1.93 7.97
CA GLU A 67 15.53 3.27 7.58
C GLU A 67 15.26 4.32 8.67
N GLY A 68 14.81 3.89 9.84
CA GLY A 68 14.47 4.79 10.94
C GLY A 68 13.25 5.64 10.67
N LYS A 69 12.31 5.14 9.85
CA LYS A 69 11.13 5.88 9.44
C LYS A 69 9.85 5.19 9.86
N ARG A 70 8.75 5.94 9.82
CA ARG A 70 7.39 5.42 10.01
C ARG A 70 6.61 5.56 8.71
N VAL A 71 5.71 4.63 8.46
CA VAL A 71 4.92 4.61 7.22
C VAL A 71 3.46 4.34 7.54
N THR A 72 2.59 5.02 6.81
CA THR A 72 1.15 4.78 6.84
C THR A 72 0.70 4.38 5.43
N LEU A 73 -0.13 3.36 5.34
CA LEU A 73 -0.72 2.94 4.06
C LEU A 73 -2.17 3.41 4.03
N LYS A 74 -2.52 4.16 2.98
CA LYS A 74 -3.89 4.56 2.69
C LYS A 74 -4.34 3.89 1.41
N ILE A 75 -5.48 3.22 1.46
CA ILE A 75 -6.08 2.57 0.29
C ILE A 75 -7.28 3.43 -0.14
N GLU A 76 -7.24 3.87 -1.38
CA GLU A 76 -8.26 4.76 -1.94
C GLU A 76 -8.81 4.17 -3.23
N ASP A 77 -10.06 4.47 -3.52
CA ASP A 77 -10.69 4.06 -4.79
C ASP A 77 -11.06 5.26 -5.65
#